data_9407a3e1f229eb95f826c52aea331bdc
#
_entry.id   9407a3e1f229eb95f826c52aea331bdc
#
_cell.length_a   1.000
_cell.length_b   1.000
_cell.length_c   1.000
_cell.angle_alpha   90.00
_cell.angle_beta   90.00
_cell.angle_gamma   90.00
#
_symmetry.space_group_name_H-M   'P 1'
#
loop_
_entity.id
_entity.type
_entity.pdbx_description
1 polymer ?
#
loop_
_entity_poly.entity_id
_entity_poly.type
_entity_poly.pdbx_seq_one_letter_code
_entity_poly.pdbx_strand_id
1 'polypeptide(L)'
;ETGTRLLLAPGMAQIYYGDEVARPLRVEGAVGDANLRSPMDWARVDSLEEARVLEHWRILGRYRRAHPAVGAGAHTRLQEDPYVFARTLAAGGVEDRVVVALGAGSGRVRIPVGGQWPEGSLVRDAYSGTTGVVSDGAVTVETTSGVILLEASGRD
;
A
#
# COMPACT_ATOMS: atom_id res chain seq x y z
N GLU A 1 -0.33 -8.08 -6.59
CA GLU A 1 0.18 -6.89 -7.30
C GLU A 1 -0.96 -5.94 -7.71
N THR A 2 -2.04 -6.42 -8.34
CA THR A 2 -3.16 -5.57 -8.82
C THR A 2 -3.83 -4.82 -7.68
N GLY A 3 -4.17 -5.48 -6.56
CA GLY A 3 -4.75 -4.84 -5.37
C GLY A 3 -3.86 -3.75 -4.78
N THR A 4 -2.54 -3.98 -4.77
CA THR A 4 -1.55 -2.98 -4.31
C THR A 4 -1.65 -1.70 -5.14
N ARG A 5 -1.63 -1.83 -6.45
CA ARG A 5 -1.71 -0.68 -7.37
C ARG A 5 -3.06 0.03 -7.25
N LEU A 6 -4.16 -0.73 -7.15
CA LEU A 6 -5.51 -0.18 -6.99
C LEU A 6 -5.63 0.67 -5.73
N LEU A 7 -5.21 0.13 -4.58
CA LEU A 7 -5.36 0.82 -3.29
C LEU A 7 -4.37 1.98 -3.10
N LEU A 8 -3.28 2.02 -3.85
CA LEU A 8 -2.31 3.11 -3.82
C LEU A 8 -2.47 4.10 -4.99
N ALA A 9 -3.44 3.86 -5.88
CA ALA A 9 -3.79 4.78 -6.97
C ALA A 9 -4.51 6.04 -6.45
N PRO A 10 -4.43 7.17 -7.17
CA PRO A 10 -5.24 8.35 -6.88
C PRO A 10 -6.73 8.13 -7.17
N GLY A 11 -7.57 8.97 -6.60
CA GLY A 11 -9.02 8.92 -6.77
C GLY A 11 -9.70 7.93 -5.83
N MET A 12 -10.89 7.48 -6.18
CA MET A 12 -11.61 6.45 -5.44
C MET A 12 -11.13 5.05 -5.84
N ALA A 13 -11.07 4.15 -4.86
CA ALA A 13 -10.85 2.74 -5.10
C ALA A 13 -12.15 1.98 -4.78
N GLN A 14 -12.63 1.19 -5.73
CA GLN A 14 -13.75 0.28 -5.53
C GLN A 14 -13.21 -1.15 -5.48
N ILE A 15 -13.48 -1.85 -4.39
CA ILE A 15 -13.14 -3.25 -4.21
C ILE A 15 -14.38 -4.07 -4.54
N TYR A 16 -14.24 -5.05 -5.41
CA TYR A 16 -15.29 -6.01 -5.66
C TYR A 16 -15.18 -7.14 -4.63
N TYR A 17 -16.33 -7.62 -4.12
CA TYR A 17 -16.34 -8.63 -3.06
C TYR A 17 -15.56 -9.89 -3.45
N GLY A 18 -14.71 -10.33 -2.56
CA GLY A 18 -13.87 -11.51 -2.73
C GLY A 18 -12.51 -11.26 -3.39
N ASP A 19 -12.22 -10.04 -3.90
CA ASP A 19 -10.89 -9.69 -4.40
C ASP A 19 -9.86 -9.76 -3.26
N GLU A 20 -10.28 -9.38 -2.06
CA GLU A 20 -9.47 -9.36 -0.84
C GLU A 20 -9.08 -10.77 -0.32
N VAL A 21 -9.72 -11.80 -0.87
CA VAL A 21 -9.42 -13.21 -0.55
C VAL A 21 -9.10 -14.03 -1.81
N ALA A 22 -8.74 -13.37 -2.90
CA ALA A 22 -8.39 -14.00 -4.18
C ALA A 22 -9.48 -15.00 -4.67
N ARG A 23 -10.74 -14.62 -4.55
CA ARG A 23 -11.88 -15.44 -4.97
C ARG A 23 -11.75 -15.81 -6.46
N PRO A 24 -11.87 -17.08 -6.83
CA PRO A 24 -11.84 -17.47 -8.24
C PRO A 24 -13.08 -16.94 -8.96
N LEU A 25 -12.88 -16.31 -10.11
CA LEU A 25 -13.94 -15.77 -10.95
C LEU A 25 -14.41 -16.80 -12.00
N ARG A 26 -14.53 -18.07 -11.61
CA ARG A 26 -14.99 -19.14 -12.48
C ARG A 26 -16.14 -19.88 -11.83
N VAL A 27 -17.27 -19.91 -12.52
CA VAL A 27 -18.46 -20.68 -12.15
C VAL A 27 -18.74 -21.63 -13.30
N GLU A 28 -18.78 -22.92 -13.04
CA GLU A 28 -19.08 -23.92 -14.05
C GLU A 28 -20.44 -23.65 -14.70
N GLY A 29 -20.48 -23.66 -16.03
CA GLY A 29 -21.71 -23.38 -16.80
C GLY A 29 -22.09 -21.90 -16.90
N ALA A 30 -21.36 -20.99 -16.24
CA ALA A 30 -21.63 -19.56 -16.35
C ALA A 30 -20.99 -18.96 -17.61
N VAL A 31 -21.67 -18.01 -18.23
CA VAL A 31 -21.22 -17.28 -19.42
C VAL A 31 -21.12 -15.78 -19.11
N GLY A 32 -20.06 -15.14 -19.60
CA GLY A 32 -19.86 -13.70 -19.43
C GLY A 32 -19.79 -13.26 -17.97
N ASP A 33 -20.46 -12.17 -17.64
CA ASP A 33 -20.42 -11.54 -16.30
C ASP A 33 -20.99 -12.42 -15.18
N ALA A 34 -21.70 -13.51 -15.49
CA ALA A 34 -22.16 -14.44 -14.48
C ALA A 34 -21.01 -15.08 -13.68
N ASN A 35 -19.84 -15.22 -14.29
CA ASN A 35 -18.63 -15.69 -13.61
C ASN A 35 -18.19 -14.78 -12.45
N LEU A 36 -18.47 -13.47 -12.53
CA LEU A 36 -18.12 -12.50 -11.50
C LEU A 36 -19.00 -12.59 -10.26
N ARG A 37 -20.14 -13.30 -10.35
CA ARG A 37 -21.19 -13.33 -9.32
C ARG A 37 -21.24 -14.65 -8.56
N SER A 38 -20.12 -15.38 -8.50
CA SER A 38 -20.05 -16.61 -7.69
C SER A 38 -20.28 -16.29 -6.21
N PRO A 39 -20.90 -17.21 -5.46
CA PRO A 39 -21.01 -17.08 -4.00
C PRO A 39 -19.63 -16.91 -3.36
N MET A 40 -19.60 -16.26 -2.20
CA MET A 40 -18.39 -16.19 -1.39
C MET A 40 -18.10 -17.57 -0.80
N ASP A 41 -16.88 -18.06 -0.98
CA ASP A 41 -16.40 -19.29 -0.36
C ASP A 41 -15.79 -18.97 1.01
N TRP A 42 -16.64 -18.98 2.04
CA TRP A 42 -16.23 -18.63 3.40
C TRP A 42 -15.21 -19.62 3.98
N ALA A 43 -15.23 -20.89 3.55
CA ALA A 43 -14.30 -21.90 4.03
C ALA A 43 -12.85 -21.60 3.58
N ARG A 44 -12.68 -20.93 2.45
CA ARG A 44 -11.34 -20.54 1.96
C ARG A 44 -10.74 -19.35 2.71
N VAL A 45 -11.58 -18.49 3.27
CA VAL A 45 -11.10 -17.28 3.97
C VAL A 45 -10.14 -17.61 5.13
N ASP A 46 -10.31 -18.78 5.73
CA ASP A 46 -9.50 -19.26 6.85
C ASP A 46 -8.25 -20.03 6.41
N SER A 47 -8.02 -20.22 5.10
CA SER A 47 -6.80 -20.85 4.63
C SER A 47 -5.59 -19.92 4.78
N LEU A 48 -4.39 -20.49 4.93
CA LEU A 48 -3.16 -19.71 5.12
C LEU A 48 -2.83 -18.81 3.93
N GLU A 49 -3.18 -19.20 2.73
CA GLU A 49 -2.90 -18.44 1.51
C GLU A 49 -3.83 -17.21 1.42
N GLU A 50 -5.13 -17.44 1.55
CA GLU A 50 -6.13 -16.37 1.51
C GLU A 50 -6.01 -15.43 2.70
N ALA A 51 -5.63 -15.93 3.88
CA ALA A 51 -5.35 -15.10 5.06
C ALA A 51 -4.20 -14.10 4.80
N ARG A 52 -3.16 -14.50 4.07
CA ARG A 52 -2.07 -13.60 3.68
C ARG A 52 -2.53 -12.54 2.69
N VAL A 53 -3.34 -12.93 1.71
CA VAL A 53 -3.94 -11.99 0.77
C VAL A 53 -4.82 -10.99 1.51
N LEU A 54 -5.71 -11.46 2.38
CA LEU A 54 -6.59 -10.61 3.17
C LEU A 54 -5.81 -9.63 4.07
N GLU A 55 -4.74 -10.09 4.73
CA GLU A 55 -3.91 -9.19 5.55
C GLU A 55 -3.21 -8.12 4.72
N HIS A 56 -2.71 -8.47 3.54
CA HIS A 56 -2.16 -7.51 2.60
C HIS A 56 -3.18 -6.41 2.24
N TRP A 57 -4.42 -6.79 1.91
CA TRP A 57 -5.49 -5.85 1.61
C TRP A 57 -5.86 -4.98 2.82
N ARG A 58 -5.88 -5.57 4.02
CA ARG A 58 -6.14 -4.85 5.28
C ARG A 58 -5.09 -3.78 5.57
N ILE A 59 -3.81 -4.12 5.40
CA ILE A 59 -2.71 -3.16 5.60
C ILE A 59 -2.84 -1.99 4.62
N LEU A 60 -3.01 -2.27 3.33
CA LEU A 60 -3.18 -1.24 2.31
C LEU A 60 -4.43 -0.38 2.54
N GLY A 61 -5.54 -1.00 2.92
CA GLY A 61 -6.79 -0.30 3.21
C GLY A 61 -6.68 0.60 4.43
N ARG A 62 -6.05 0.14 5.49
CA ARG A 62 -5.76 0.96 6.69
C ARG A 62 -4.87 2.14 6.35
N TYR A 63 -3.79 1.91 5.61
CA TYR A 63 -2.88 2.95 5.18
C TYR A 63 -3.60 4.00 4.33
N ARG A 64 -4.35 3.59 3.31
CA ARG A 64 -5.15 4.50 2.48
C ARG A 64 -6.16 5.31 3.29
N ARG A 65 -6.79 4.68 4.29
CA ARG A 65 -7.76 5.35 5.18
C ARG A 65 -7.08 6.37 6.10
N ALA A 66 -5.89 6.06 6.59
CA ALA A 66 -5.12 6.94 7.47
C ALA A 66 -4.50 8.13 6.71
N HIS A 67 -4.24 7.95 5.40
CA HIS A 67 -3.54 8.91 4.58
C HIS A 67 -4.37 9.42 3.40
N PRO A 68 -5.11 10.53 3.57
CA PRO A 68 -5.84 11.18 2.47
C PRO A 68 -4.95 11.53 1.28
N ALA A 69 -3.65 11.78 1.51
CA ALA A 69 -2.68 12.03 0.45
C ALA A 69 -2.60 10.91 -0.59
N VAL A 70 -2.85 9.65 -0.21
CA VAL A 70 -2.85 8.51 -1.16
C VAL A 70 -3.89 8.71 -2.25
N GLY A 71 -5.10 9.13 -1.88
CA GLY A 71 -6.21 9.32 -2.82
C GLY A 71 -6.25 10.70 -3.48
N ALA A 72 -5.93 11.76 -2.76
CA ALA A 72 -6.14 13.15 -3.17
C ALA A 72 -4.86 13.97 -3.31
N GLY A 73 -3.71 13.46 -2.89
CA GLY A 73 -2.45 14.19 -2.91
C GLY A 73 -1.80 14.28 -4.29
N ALA A 74 -1.00 15.33 -4.48
CA ALA A 74 -0.14 15.47 -5.63
C ALA A 74 0.88 14.31 -5.68
N HIS A 75 1.13 13.80 -6.89
CA HIS A 75 2.05 12.68 -7.13
C HIS A 75 3.41 13.19 -7.59
N THR A 76 4.47 12.73 -6.94
CA THR A 76 5.85 12.97 -7.36
C THR A 76 6.62 11.67 -7.39
N ARG A 77 7.11 11.30 -8.57
CA ARG A 77 8.02 10.15 -8.71
C ARG A 77 9.40 10.53 -8.18
N LEU A 78 9.93 9.71 -7.26
CA LEU A 78 11.24 9.90 -6.65
C LEU A 78 12.32 8.98 -7.25
N GLN A 79 11.92 7.77 -7.67
CA GLN A 79 12.81 6.77 -8.25
C GLN A 79 12.02 5.84 -9.19
N GLU A 80 12.70 5.27 -10.18
CA GLU A 80 12.07 4.41 -11.18
C GLU A 80 12.15 2.92 -10.82
N ASP A 81 13.29 2.48 -10.31
CA ASP A 81 13.50 1.09 -9.91
C ASP A 81 14.30 1.02 -8.59
N PRO A 82 13.72 0.50 -7.49
CA PRO A 82 12.28 0.22 -7.32
C PRO A 82 11.43 1.48 -7.59
N TYR A 83 10.17 1.29 -7.93
CA TYR A 83 9.28 2.41 -8.17
C TYR A 83 8.95 3.12 -6.86
N VAL A 84 9.50 4.32 -6.66
CA VAL A 84 9.28 5.12 -5.45
C VAL A 84 8.57 6.41 -5.82
N PHE A 85 7.51 6.72 -5.08
CA PHE A 85 6.76 7.96 -5.24
C PHE A 85 6.33 8.57 -3.90
N ALA A 86 6.22 9.88 -3.88
CA ALA A 86 5.60 10.63 -2.79
C ALA A 86 4.17 11.03 -3.17
N ARG A 87 3.32 11.14 -2.16
CA ARG A 87 2.02 11.82 -2.22
C ARG A 87 1.97 12.89 -1.15
N THR A 88 1.59 14.09 -1.54
CA THR A 88 1.45 15.24 -0.65
C THR A 88 0.09 15.87 -0.81
N LEU A 89 -0.59 16.10 0.30
CA LEU A 89 -1.86 16.81 0.36
C LEU A 89 -1.72 17.98 1.33
N ALA A 90 -2.04 19.17 0.85
CA ALA A 90 -2.14 20.38 1.67
C ALA A 90 -3.39 21.14 1.19
N ALA A 91 -4.55 20.75 1.68
CA ALA A 91 -5.83 21.33 1.28
C ALA A 91 -6.88 21.15 2.38
N GLY A 92 -7.78 22.14 2.52
CA GLY A 92 -8.91 22.05 3.44
C GLY A 92 -8.53 21.91 4.92
N GLY A 93 -7.37 22.42 5.32
CA GLY A 93 -6.86 22.24 6.69
C GLY A 93 -6.24 20.87 6.97
N VAL A 94 -6.13 20.02 5.97
CA VAL A 94 -5.45 18.71 6.05
C VAL A 94 -4.06 18.84 5.47
N GLU A 95 -3.06 18.45 6.24
CA GLU A 95 -1.70 18.23 5.76
C GLU A 95 -1.34 16.76 5.94
N ASP A 96 -1.02 16.11 4.83
CA ASP A 96 -0.63 14.71 4.83
C ASP A 96 0.42 14.43 3.76
N ARG A 97 1.36 13.54 4.09
CA ARG A 97 2.44 13.14 3.19
C ARG A 97 2.86 11.72 3.42
N VAL A 98 3.10 11.02 2.35
CA VAL A 98 3.55 9.63 2.37
C VAL A 98 4.58 9.39 1.28
N VAL A 99 5.42 8.38 1.48
CA VAL A 99 6.29 7.84 0.44
C VAL A 99 6.05 6.34 0.31
N VAL A 100 5.87 5.88 -0.91
CA VAL A 100 5.59 4.49 -1.22
C VAL A 100 6.68 3.95 -2.13
N ALA A 101 7.18 2.75 -1.82
CA ALA A 101 8.05 2.00 -2.72
C ALA A 101 7.42 0.65 -3.09
N LEU A 102 7.49 0.33 -4.38
CA LEU A 102 6.98 -0.92 -4.95
C LEU A 102 8.09 -1.63 -5.71
N GLY A 103 8.19 -2.94 -5.54
CA GLY A 103 9.24 -3.74 -6.16
C GLY A 103 10.61 -3.60 -5.50
N ALA A 104 10.66 -3.22 -4.24
CA ALA A 104 11.90 -2.95 -3.51
C ALA A 104 12.73 -4.22 -3.18
N GLY A 105 12.28 -5.40 -3.61
CA GLY A 105 12.95 -6.66 -3.28
C GLY A 105 12.75 -7.06 -1.82
N SER A 106 13.71 -7.76 -1.24
CA SER A 106 13.72 -8.15 0.17
C SER A 106 15.06 -7.79 0.83
N GLY A 107 15.06 -7.59 2.16
CA GLY A 107 16.22 -7.18 2.95
C GLY A 107 16.22 -5.69 3.26
N ARG A 108 17.42 -5.17 3.55
CA ARG A 108 17.61 -3.74 3.84
C ARG A 108 17.62 -2.92 2.56
N VAL A 109 16.71 -1.99 2.45
CA VAL A 109 16.54 -1.14 1.27
C VAL A 109 16.58 0.33 1.67
N ARG A 110 17.32 1.13 0.89
CA ARG A 110 17.40 2.58 1.06
C ARG A 110 16.40 3.26 0.12
N ILE A 111 15.47 4.01 0.69
CA ILE A 111 14.35 4.64 -0.02
C ILE A 111 14.52 6.16 0.03
N PRO A 112 14.62 6.86 -1.11
CA PRO A 112 14.63 8.31 -1.14
C PRO A 112 13.29 8.86 -0.65
N VAL A 113 13.33 9.89 0.20
CA VAL A 113 12.11 10.51 0.75
C VAL A 113 11.75 11.84 0.08
N GLY A 114 12.56 12.33 -0.84
CA GLY A 114 12.27 13.52 -1.65
C GLY A 114 11.97 14.78 -0.84
N GLY A 115 12.59 14.94 0.32
CA GLY A 115 12.36 16.09 1.20
C GLY A 115 11.00 16.09 1.92
N GLN A 116 10.27 14.96 1.93
CA GLN A 116 8.99 14.86 2.63
C GLN A 116 9.14 15.02 4.14
N TRP A 117 10.27 14.62 4.68
CA TRP A 117 10.63 14.77 6.10
C TRP A 117 12.05 15.33 6.22
N PRO A 118 12.31 16.22 7.21
CA PRO A 118 13.64 16.72 7.52
C PRO A 118 14.64 15.62 7.90
N GLU A 119 15.92 15.92 7.78
CA GLU A 119 16.99 15.09 8.32
C GLU A 119 16.77 14.82 9.82
N GLY A 120 17.05 13.60 10.25
CA GLY A 120 16.85 13.16 11.63
C GLY A 120 15.40 12.78 11.97
N SER A 121 14.43 12.98 11.06
CA SER A 121 13.05 12.55 11.30
C SER A 121 12.95 11.04 11.42
N LEU A 122 12.16 10.57 12.38
CA LEU A 122 11.80 9.16 12.50
C LEU A 122 10.58 8.89 11.61
N VAL A 123 10.70 7.93 10.72
CA VAL A 123 9.62 7.45 9.85
C VAL A 123 9.38 5.97 10.07
N ARG A 124 8.16 5.54 9.85
CA ARG A 124 7.71 4.16 9.99
C ARG A 124 7.29 3.61 8.63
N ASP A 125 7.63 2.38 8.36
CA ASP A 125 6.99 1.59 7.31
C ASP A 125 5.72 0.94 7.88
N ALA A 126 4.56 1.43 7.49
CA ALA A 126 3.27 0.91 7.94
C ALA A 126 3.00 -0.52 7.45
N TYR A 127 3.74 -1.00 6.43
CA TYR A 127 3.58 -2.36 5.92
C TYR A 127 4.26 -3.39 6.82
N SER A 128 5.51 -3.17 7.20
CA SER A 128 6.30 -4.08 8.04
C SER A 128 6.30 -3.72 9.52
N GLY A 129 5.96 -2.46 9.85
CA GLY A 129 6.07 -1.92 11.21
C GLY A 129 7.48 -1.43 11.56
N THR A 130 8.47 -1.61 10.68
CA THR A 130 9.83 -1.16 10.93
C THR A 130 9.96 0.36 10.90
N THR A 131 10.92 0.90 11.63
CA THR A 131 11.20 2.33 11.67
C THR A 131 12.61 2.62 11.17
N GLY A 132 12.79 3.81 10.62
CA GLY A 132 14.10 4.30 10.20
C GLY A 132 14.20 5.80 10.39
N VAL A 133 15.43 6.31 10.44
CA VAL A 133 15.72 7.74 10.54
C VAL A 133 16.09 8.24 9.15
N VAL A 134 15.58 9.41 8.78
CA VAL A 134 15.95 10.09 7.53
C VAL A 134 17.41 10.55 7.65
N SER A 135 18.26 10.10 6.73
CA SER A 135 19.65 10.48 6.62
C SER A 135 20.04 10.60 5.16
N ASP A 136 20.69 11.71 4.81
CA ASP A 136 21.07 12.04 3.43
C ASP A 136 19.89 11.92 2.44
N GLY A 137 18.75 12.48 2.83
CA GLY A 137 17.52 12.52 2.01
C GLY A 137 16.84 11.18 1.77
N ALA A 138 17.19 10.14 2.52
CA ALA A 138 16.61 8.80 2.39
C ALA A 138 16.43 8.13 3.75
N VAL A 139 15.67 7.05 3.78
CA VAL A 139 15.52 6.17 4.94
C VAL A 139 15.91 4.74 4.56
N THR A 140 16.51 4.01 5.49
CA THR A 140 16.78 2.59 5.32
C THR A 140 15.81 1.80 6.19
N VAL A 141 15.04 0.93 5.56
CA VAL A 141 14.09 0.02 6.21
C VAL A 141 14.35 -1.41 5.77
N GLU A 142 13.80 -2.36 6.52
CA GLU A 142 13.85 -3.78 6.17
C GLU A 142 12.48 -4.22 5.66
N THR A 143 12.46 -4.92 4.52
CA THR A 143 11.24 -5.43 3.91
C THR A 143 11.40 -6.88 3.47
N THR A 144 10.31 -7.63 3.51
CA THR A 144 10.21 -9.00 2.98
C THR A 144 9.22 -9.13 1.83
N SER A 145 8.42 -8.09 1.60
CA SER A 145 7.35 -8.09 0.61
C SER A 145 7.64 -7.27 -0.65
N GLY A 146 8.70 -6.44 -0.60
CA GLY A 146 8.98 -5.46 -1.65
C GLY A 146 8.00 -4.29 -1.70
N VAL A 147 7.07 -4.19 -0.75
CA VAL A 147 6.15 -3.05 -0.55
C VAL A 147 6.58 -2.31 0.71
N ILE A 148 6.78 -1.00 0.59
CA ILE A 148 7.14 -0.12 1.69
C ILE A 148 6.18 1.07 1.69
N LEU A 149 5.57 1.35 2.85
CA LEU A 149 4.56 2.38 3.04
C LEU A 149 5.03 3.34 4.14
N LEU A 150 5.82 4.36 3.77
CA LEU A 150 6.41 5.28 4.74
C LEU A 150 5.41 6.35 5.18
N GLU A 151 5.37 6.55 6.48
CA GLU A 151 4.61 7.59 7.18
C GLU A 151 5.46 8.23 8.29
N ALA A 152 5.07 9.40 8.79
CA ALA A 152 5.71 9.99 9.97
C ALA A 152 5.49 9.08 11.18
N SER A 153 6.55 8.75 11.92
CA SER A 153 6.43 8.04 13.18
C SER A 153 5.87 8.99 14.25
N GLY A 154 4.73 8.62 14.87
CA GLY A 154 4.10 9.43 15.93
C GLY A 154 2.72 9.99 15.60
N ARG A 155 2.04 9.52 14.57
CA ARG A 155 0.59 9.65 14.45
C ARG A 155 -0.09 8.46 15.14
N ASP A 156 -0.44 8.64 16.40
CA ASP A 156 -1.39 7.78 17.12
C ASP A 156 -2.84 8.18 16.77
#